data_ec1223f71069ec0616fa391e2f04bbc2
#
_entry.id   ec1223f71069ec0616fa391e2f04bbc2
#
_cell.length_a   1.000
_cell.length_b   1.000
_cell.length_c   1.000
_cell.angle_alpha   90.00
_cell.angle_beta   90.00
_cell.angle_gamma   90.00
#
_symmetry.space_group_name_H-M   'P 1'
#
loop_
_entity.id
_entity.type
_entity.pdbx_description
1 polymer ?
#
loop_
_entity_poly.entity_id
_entity_poly.type
_entity_poly.pdbx_seq_one_letter_code
_entity_poly.pdbx_strand_id
1 'polypeptide(L)'
;MNFNFQKLNQSIIKCGKCPRLVKFRKKISVEKRKQYENEIYWGKPITGFGDIKGKILFVGLAPAAHGGTRTGRVFTGDRSSDFLYKCLHGVKISNQSNSDSINDGLKLKDAYITTALKCVPPGDKPNQEELVNCFQFFNNEIDNLKNLKTIVALGKIAFDSCVLFFKQNYNYKEKQT
;
A
#
# COMPACT_ATOMS: atom_id res chain seq x y z
N MET A 1 16.64 17.91 7.75
CA MET A 1 15.24 18.30 7.45
C MET A 1 14.29 17.28 8.09
N ASN A 2 13.36 17.74 8.92
CA ASN A 2 12.33 16.83 9.44
C ASN A 2 11.42 16.37 8.29
N PHE A 3 11.42 15.08 8.00
CA PHE A 3 10.55 14.51 6.97
C PHE A 3 9.09 14.61 7.44
N ASN A 4 8.22 15.08 6.56
CA ASN A 4 6.81 15.24 6.87
C ASN A 4 5.96 14.23 6.09
N PHE A 5 5.55 13.14 6.76
CA PHE A 5 4.65 12.13 6.19
C PHE A 5 3.33 12.71 5.65
N GLN A 6 2.81 13.79 6.25
CA GLN A 6 1.60 14.43 5.75
C GLN A 6 1.81 15.02 4.35
N LYS A 7 2.96 15.69 4.12
CA LYS A 7 3.29 16.22 2.78
C LYS A 7 3.49 15.09 1.77
N LEU A 8 4.14 14.00 2.16
CA LEU A 8 4.28 12.81 1.30
C LEU A 8 2.92 12.24 0.93
N ASN A 9 2.05 12.01 1.91
CA ASN A 9 0.71 11.48 1.70
C ASN A 9 -0.12 12.37 0.77
N GLN A 10 -0.06 13.69 0.94
CA GLN A 10 -0.72 14.63 0.03
C GLN A 10 -0.19 14.54 -1.40
N SER A 11 1.13 14.37 -1.59
CA SER A 11 1.73 14.22 -2.92
C SER A 11 1.34 12.89 -3.57
N ILE A 12 1.24 11.80 -2.79
CA ILE A 12 0.73 10.51 -3.25
C ILE A 12 -0.71 10.66 -3.73
N ILE A 13 -1.60 11.20 -2.88
CA ILE A 13 -3.05 11.33 -3.17
C ILE A 13 -3.29 12.15 -4.44
N LYS A 14 -2.49 13.18 -4.69
CA LYS A 14 -2.58 14.06 -5.87
C LYS A 14 -1.91 13.49 -7.12
N CYS A 15 -1.20 12.35 -7.02
CA CYS A 15 -0.41 11.82 -8.13
C CYS A 15 -1.27 11.41 -9.33
N GLY A 16 -0.81 11.82 -10.52
CA GLY A 16 -1.42 11.50 -11.81
C GLY A 16 -0.41 11.00 -12.86
N LYS A 17 0.79 10.55 -12.45
CA LYS A 17 1.90 10.22 -13.36
C LYS A 17 1.62 9.07 -14.34
N CYS A 18 0.71 8.14 -14.03
CA CYS A 18 0.44 6.95 -14.81
C CYS A 18 -0.96 7.03 -15.44
N PRO A 19 -1.11 7.49 -16.71
CA PRO A 19 -2.42 7.72 -17.33
C PRO A 19 -3.32 6.47 -17.34
N ARG A 20 -2.74 5.27 -17.59
CA ARG A 20 -3.45 3.99 -17.57
C ARG A 20 -4.06 3.70 -16.20
N LEU A 21 -3.31 3.89 -15.12
CA LEU A 21 -3.79 3.67 -13.75
C LEU A 21 -4.81 4.73 -13.34
N VAL A 22 -4.60 5.99 -13.74
CA VAL A 22 -5.58 7.07 -13.50
C VAL A 22 -6.91 6.76 -14.17
N LYS A 23 -6.89 6.34 -15.45
CA LYS A 23 -8.10 5.95 -16.19
C LYS A 23 -8.77 4.76 -15.53
N PHE A 24 -8.00 3.73 -15.15
CA PHE A 24 -8.55 2.51 -14.57
C PHE A 24 -9.19 2.75 -13.19
N ARG A 25 -8.51 3.45 -12.25
CA ARG A 25 -9.09 3.73 -10.92
C ARG A 25 -10.35 4.61 -11.00
N LYS A 26 -10.39 5.57 -11.96
CA LYS A 26 -11.59 6.36 -12.22
C LYS A 26 -12.73 5.49 -12.76
N LYS A 27 -12.45 4.61 -13.72
CA LYS A 27 -13.42 3.64 -14.24
C LYS A 27 -14.03 2.80 -13.13
N ILE A 28 -13.19 2.20 -12.27
CA ILE A 28 -13.63 1.40 -11.10
C ILE A 28 -14.54 2.21 -10.17
N SER A 29 -14.24 3.50 -9.96
CA SER A 29 -15.03 4.35 -9.07
C SER A 29 -16.42 4.69 -9.62
N VAL A 30 -16.59 4.62 -10.94
CA VAL A 30 -17.89 4.86 -11.62
C VAL A 30 -18.66 3.56 -11.78
N GLU A 31 -18.00 2.50 -12.32
CA GLU A 31 -18.67 1.24 -12.66
C GLU A 31 -19.04 0.41 -11.43
N LYS A 32 -18.33 0.56 -10.33
CA LYS A 32 -18.56 -0.09 -9.03
C LYS A 32 -18.94 -1.59 -9.13
N ARG A 33 -18.96 -2.32 -8.05
CA ARG A 33 -19.63 -3.61 -7.94
C ARG A 33 -21.06 -3.38 -7.43
N LYS A 34 -22.02 -4.20 -7.85
CA LYS A 34 -23.43 -4.13 -7.43
C LYS A 34 -23.59 -4.03 -5.91
N GLN A 35 -22.86 -4.81 -5.14
CA GLN A 35 -22.90 -4.78 -3.67
C GLN A 35 -22.39 -3.46 -3.05
N TYR A 36 -21.71 -2.62 -3.81
CA TYR A 36 -21.14 -1.33 -3.38
C TYR A 36 -21.66 -0.15 -4.21
N GLU A 37 -22.75 -0.32 -4.95
CA GLU A 37 -23.29 0.69 -5.87
C GLU A 37 -23.64 2.02 -5.17
N ASN A 38 -24.09 1.93 -3.92
CA ASN A 38 -24.45 3.08 -3.08
C ASN A 38 -23.27 3.72 -2.33
N GLU A 39 -22.07 3.12 -2.40
CA GLU A 39 -20.89 3.65 -1.72
C GLU A 39 -20.19 4.71 -2.58
N ILE A 40 -19.59 5.70 -1.92
CA ILE A 40 -18.69 6.66 -2.57
C ILE A 40 -17.29 6.06 -2.57
N TYR A 41 -16.76 5.71 -3.73
CA TYR A 41 -15.40 5.24 -3.87
C TYR A 41 -14.38 6.36 -3.71
N TRP A 42 -13.30 6.07 -2.99
CA TRP A 42 -12.16 6.98 -2.87
C TRP A 42 -11.54 7.35 -4.23
N GLY A 43 -11.27 6.36 -5.08
CA GLY A 43 -10.83 6.54 -6.48
C GLY A 43 -9.52 7.30 -6.69
N LYS A 44 -8.75 7.56 -5.64
CA LYS A 44 -7.45 8.26 -5.67
C LYS A 44 -6.31 7.28 -5.29
N PRO A 45 -5.03 7.65 -5.48
CA PRO A 45 -3.92 6.87 -4.97
C PRO A 45 -4.03 6.62 -3.46
N ILE A 46 -3.48 5.49 -3.00
CA ILE A 46 -3.54 5.05 -1.61
C ILE A 46 -2.20 5.28 -0.94
N THR A 47 -2.23 5.80 0.26
CA THR A 47 -1.07 5.95 1.14
C THR A 47 -0.84 4.70 1.97
N GLY A 48 0.33 4.58 2.58
CA GLY A 48 0.53 3.59 3.64
C GLY A 48 -0.29 3.91 4.89
N PHE A 49 -0.37 2.93 5.80
CA PHE A 49 -1.16 2.98 7.02
C PHE A 49 -0.44 2.29 8.18
N GLY A 50 -0.58 2.82 9.39
CA GLY A 50 -0.08 2.21 10.60
C GLY A 50 0.86 3.09 11.40
N ASP A 51 1.71 2.47 12.21
CA ASP A 51 2.67 3.13 13.09
C ASP A 51 3.95 3.50 12.33
N ILE A 52 4.16 4.78 12.07
CA ILE A 52 5.37 5.31 11.41
C ILE A 52 6.64 5.14 12.25
N LYS A 53 6.53 4.81 13.54
CA LYS A 53 7.64 4.46 14.43
C LYS A 53 7.81 2.95 14.56
N GLY A 54 6.99 2.17 13.87
CA GLY A 54 6.98 0.71 13.89
C GLY A 54 8.27 0.09 13.35
N LYS A 55 8.53 -1.13 13.79
CA LYS A 55 9.71 -1.92 13.40
C LYS A 55 9.44 -2.88 12.26
N ILE A 56 8.18 -3.14 11.93
CA ILE A 56 7.77 -4.10 10.91
C ILE A 56 7.05 -3.36 9.78
N LEU A 57 7.48 -3.61 8.54
CA LEU A 57 6.83 -3.12 7.34
C LEU A 57 6.23 -4.29 6.56
N PHE A 58 4.94 -4.25 6.30
CA PHE A 58 4.28 -5.13 5.35
C PHE A 58 4.13 -4.43 4.01
N VAL A 59 4.55 -5.10 2.93
CA VAL A 59 4.52 -4.54 1.57
C VAL A 59 3.67 -5.41 0.67
N GLY A 60 2.60 -4.85 0.10
CA GLY A 60 1.81 -5.49 -0.95
C GLY A 60 2.14 -4.95 -2.34
N LEU A 61 1.47 -5.52 -3.36
CA LEU A 61 1.62 -5.06 -4.74
C LEU A 61 0.98 -3.69 -4.95
N ALA A 62 -0.31 -3.58 -4.73
CA ALA A 62 -1.16 -2.42 -5.04
C ALA A 62 -2.46 -2.48 -4.24
N PRO A 63 -3.24 -1.37 -4.14
CA PRO A 63 -4.58 -1.44 -3.60
C PRO A 63 -5.50 -2.27 -4.50
N ALA A 64 -6.39 -3.08 -3.90
CA ALA A 64 -7.42 -3.79 -4.63
C ALA A 64 -8.50 -2.84 -5.19
N ALA A 65 -9.08 -3.19 -6.35
CA ALA A 65 -10.07 -2.37 -7.04
C ALA A 65 -11.28 -2.01 -6.18
N HIS A 66 -11.85 -3.00 -5.48
CA HIS A 66 -13.03 -2.84 -4.62
C HIS A 66 -12.70 -2.92 -3.12
N GLY A 67 -11.41 -2.98 -2.78
CA GLY A 67 -10.87 -2.83 -1.43
C GLY A 67 -10.32 -1.42 -1.22
N GLY A 68 -9.00 -1.26 -1.18
CA GLY A 68 -8.34 0.03 -0.93
C GLY A 68 -8.75 1.15 -1.89
N THR A 69 -8.96 0.88 -3.19
CA THR A 69 -9.43 1.89 -4.16
C THR A 69 -10.84 2.37 -3.83
N ARG A 70 -11.69 1.53 -3.21
CA ARG A 70 -13.00 1.90 -2.71
C ARG A 70 -12.93 2.66 -1.39
N THR A 71 -12.24 2.08 -0.42
CA THR A 71 -12.30 2.53 0.98
C THR A 71 -11.35 3.69 1.32
N GLY A 72 -10.29 3.89 0.53
CA GLY A 72 -9.28 4.93 0.80
C GLY A 72 -8.14 4.48 1.73
N ARG A 73 -8.17 3.24 2.25
CA ARG A 73 -7.10 2.69 3.10
C ARG A 73 -6.54 1.40 2.50
N VAL A 74 -5.21 1.25 2.53
CA VAL A 74 -4.52 0.04 2.08
C VAL A 74 -4.99 -1.19 2.86
N PHE A 75 -5.11 -2.34 2.19
CA PHE A 75 -5.62 -3.60 2.76
C PHE A 75 -6.91 -3.40 3.58
N THR A 76 -7.96 -2.90 2.94
CA THR A 76 -9.25 -2.63 3.61
C THR A 76 -10.41 -3.00 2.69
N GLY A 77 -11.35 -3.79 3.21
CA GLY A 77 -12.62 -4.12 2.53
C GLY A 77 -12.49 -5.11 1.38
N ASP A 78 -11.55 -6.05 1.45
CA ASP A 78 -11.37 -7.16 0.52
C ASP A 78 -10.88 -8.43 1.22
N ARG A 79 -10.95 -9.58 0.54
CA ARG A 79 -10.57 -10.89 1.11
C ARG A 79 -9.11 -10.96 1.59
N SER A 80 -8.20 -10.24 0.92
CA SER A 80 -6.79 -10.21 1.31
C SER A 80 -6.63 -9.50 2.65
N SER A 81 -7.39 -8.41 2.87
CA SER A 81 -7.42 -7.70 4.14
C SER A 81 -7.99 -8.55 5.26
N ASP A 82 -9.08 -9.29 5.01
CA ASP A 82 -9.70 -10.18 6.00
C ASP A 82 -8.70 -11.22 6.51
N PHE A 83 -7.96 -11.85 5.60
CA PHE A 83 -6.94 -12.83 5.96
C PHE A 83 -5.79 -12.17 6.74
N LEU A 84 -5.24 -11.07 6.22
CA LEU A 84 -4.10 -10.39 6.81
C LEU A 84 -4.41 -9.92 8.24
N TYR A 85 -5.54 -9.27 8.45
CA TYR A 85 -5.85 -8.72 9.78
C TYR A 85 -6.25 -9.78 10.80
N LYS A 86 -6.81 -10.92 10.38
CA LYS A 86 -6.94 -12.08 11.28
C LYS A 86 -5.59 -12.55 11.80
N CYS A 87 -4.58 -12.66 10.93
CA CYS A 87 -3.22 -13.03 11.33
C CYS A 87 -2.58 -11.96 12.24
N LEU A 88 -2.66 -10.67 11.84
CA LEU A 88 -2.07 -9.57 12.61
C LEU A 88 -2.71 -9.40 14.00
N HIS A 89 -4.02 -9.62 14.11
CA HIS A 89 -4.73 -9.60 15.39
C HIS A 89 -4.31 -10.77 16.28
N GLY A 90 -4.18 -11.97 15.71
CA GLY A 90 -3.71 -13.16 16.44
C GLY A 90 -2.34 -12.98 17.09
N VAL A 91 -1.45 -12.18 16.47
CA VAL A 91 -0.12 -11.84 17.01
C VAL A 91 -0.07 -10.45 17.66
N LYS A 92 -1.21 -9.83 17.96
CA LYS A 92 -1.36 -8.54 18.68
C LYS A 92 -0.69 -7.34 17.98
N ILE A 93 -0.52 -7.40 16.67
CA ILE A 93 -0.05 -6.28 15.84
C ILE A 93 -1.22 -5.34 15.48
N SER A 94 -2.43 -5.88 15.25
CA SER A 94 -3.63 -5.06 15.08
C SER A 94 -4.56 -5.15 16.30
N ASN A 95 -5.32 -4.09 16.55
CA ASN A 95 -6.29 -4.04 17.64
C ASN A 95 -7.60 -4.77 17.33
N GLN A 96 -7.83 -5.15 16.08
CA GLN A 96 -9.01 -5.87 15.59
C GLN A 96 -8.65 -6.81 14.44
N SER A 97 -9.50 -7.81 14.20
CA SER A 97 -9.28 -8.86 13.20
C SER A 97 -9.89 -8.56 11.82
N ASN A 98 -10.52 -7.40 11.65
CA ASN A 98 -11.15 -6.95 10.40
C ASN A 98 -10.65 -5.56 10.00
N SER A 99 -10.87 -5.22 8.73
CA SER A 99 -10.54 -3.91 8.15
C SER A 99 -11.58 -3.59 7.08
N ASP A 100 -12.65 -2.90 7.47
CA ASP A 100 -13.83 -2.72 6.65
C ASP A 100 -13.93 -1.33 6.02
N SER A 101 -13.53 -0.29 6.77
CA SER A 101 -13.59 1.10 6.33
C SER A 101 -12.47 1.95 6.92
N ILE A 102 -12.28 3.16 6.39
CA ILE A 102 -11.26 4.08 6.91
C ILE A 102 -11.55 4.54 8.35
N ASN A 103 -12.81 4.48 8.78
CA ASN A 103 -13.29 4.95 10.09
C ASN A 103 -13.63 3.81 11.07
N ASP A 104 -13.18 2.59 10.83
CA ASP A 104 -13.51 1.41 11.65
C ASP A 104 -12.72 1.29 12.96
N GLY A 105 -11.86 2.27 13.25
CA GLY A 105 -11.06 2.28 14.48
C GLY A 105 -9.82 1.39 14.46
N LEU A 106 -9.50 0.76 13.32
CA LEU A 106 -8.30 -0.08 13.16
C LEU A 106 -7.02 0.71 13.50
N LYS A 107 -6.17 0.08 14.29
CA LYS A 107 -4.82 0.58 14.63
C LYS A 107 -3.81 -0.55 14.53
N LEU A 108 -2.60 -0.20 14.10
CA LEU A 108 -1.45 -1.10 14.13
C LEU A 108 -0.48 -0.67 15.23
N LYS A 109 0.08 -1.64 15.90
CA LYS A 109 1.14 -1.47 16.91
C LYS A 109 2.44 -1.99 16.34
N ASP A 110 3.48 -1.15 16.35
CA ASP A 110 4.85 -1.49 15.94
C ASP A 110 4.96 -1.94 14.46
N ALA A 111 3.96 -1.63 13.64
CA ALA A 111 3.91 -2.04 12.24
C ALA A 111 3.32 -0.95 11.32
N TYR A 112 3.82 -0.91 10.09
CA TYR A 112 3.33 -0.08 8.99
C TYR A 112 3.03 -0.96 7.78
N ILE A 113 2.01 -0.62 7.01
CA ILE A 113 1.62 -1.35 5.80
C ILE A 113 1.65 -0.39 4.62
N THR A 114 2.26 -0.81 3.52
CA THR A 114 2.23 -0.06 2.26
C THR A 114 2.18 -0.98 1.04
N THR A 115 2.22 -0.41 -0.14
CA THR A 115 2.23 -1.12 -1.42
C THR A 115 3.29 -0.55 -2.36
N ALA A 116 3.85 -1.39 -3.23
CA ALA A 116 4.79 -0.98 -4.27
C ALA A 116 4.16 0.04 -5.22
N LEU A 117 2.89 -0.16 -5.60
CA LEU A 117 2.09 0.79 -6.36
C LEU A 117 1.02 1.45 -5.48
N LYS A 118 0.79 2.74 -5.70
CA LYS A 118 -0.24 3.51 -4.98
C LYS A 118 -1.60 3.54 -5.69
N CYS A 119 -1.69 2.95 -6.87
CA CYS A 119 -2.92 2.83 -7.67
C CYS A 119 -3.13 1.39 -8.10
N VAL A 120 -4.38 0.96 -8.22
CA VAL A 120 -4.74 -0.35 -8.72
C VAL A 120 -4.39 -0.48 -10.22
N PRO A 121 -3.62 -1.51 -10.63
CA PRO A 121 -3.40 -1.80 -12.03
C PRO A 121 -4.51 -2.72 -12.57
N PRO A 122 -4.88 -2.63 -13.87
CA PRO A 122 -5.80 -3.57 -14.50
C PRO A 122 -5.32 -5.03 -14.38
N GLY A 123 -6.19 -5.91 -13.87
CA GLY A 123 -5.90 -7.33 -13.71
C GLY A 123 -4.74 -7.63 -12.75
N ASP A 124 -4.47 -6.73 -11.80
CA ASP A 124 -3.35 -6.81 -10.86
C ASP A 124 -1.96 -6.93 -11.55
N LYS A 125 -1.87 -6.45 -12.79
CA LYS A 125 -0.67 -6.51 -13.63
C LYS A 125 -0.13 -5.11 -13.92
N PRO A 126 0.80 -4.59 -13.10
CA PRO A 126 1.49 -3.35 -13.39
C PRO A 126 2.43 -3.52 -14.59
N ASN A 127 2.69 -2.44 -15.31
CA ASN A 127 3.81 -2.39 -16.24
C ASN A 127 5.07 -1.81 -15.57
N GLN A 128 6.21 -1.95 -16.22
CA GLN A 128 7.50 -1.53 -15.66
C GLN A 128 7.57 -0.02 -15.42
N GLU A 129 7.02 0.79 -16.33
CA GLU A 129 6.99 2.24 -16.20
C GLU A 129 6.21 2.69 -14.96
N GLU A 130 5.08 2.03 -14.67
CA GLU A 130 4.26 2.35 -13.49
C GLU A 130 4.98 2.04 -12.19
N LEU A 131 5.74 0.93 -12.14
CA LEU A 131 6.58 0.59 -10.99
C LEU A 131 7.68 1.64 -10.81
N VAL A 132 8.38 2.03 -11.87
CA VAL A 132 9.42 3.07 -11.83
C VAL A 132 8.83 4.41 -11.37
N ASN A 133 7.72 4.86 -11.95
CA ASN A 133 7.07 6.11 -11.58
C ASN A 133 6.61 6.16 -10.12
N CYS A 134 6.20 5.00 -9.57
CA CYS A 134 5.70 4.90 -8.20
C CYS A 134 6.80 4.67 -7.18
N PHE A 135 7.97 4.15 -7.61
CA PHE A 135 9.07 3.76 -6.74
C PHE A 135 9.55 4.90 -5.84
N GLN A 136 9.56 6.15 -6.32
CA GLN A 136 9.96 7.30 -5.51
C GLN A 136 9.11 7.45 -4.23
N PHE A 137 7.80 7.20 -4.31
CA PHE A 137 6.93 7.24 -3.14
C PHE A 137 7.22 6.09 -2.18
N PHE A 138 7.40 4.88 -2.72
CA PHE A 138 7.76 3.70 -1.97
C PHE A 138 9.10 3.87 -1.25
N ASN A 139 10.11 4.35 -1.96
CA ASN A 139 11.44 4.65 -1.41
C ASN A 139 11.35 5.67 -0.25
N ASN A 140 10.63 6.79 -0.47
CA ASN A 140 10.47 7.82 0.55
C ASN A 140 9.72 7.34 1.80
N GLU A 141 8.74 6.45 1.65
CA GLU A 141 8.07 5.85 2.82
C GLU A 141 9.06 5.02 3.64
N ILE A 142 9.77 4.08 3.00
CA ILE A 142 10.68 3.15 3.71
C ILE A 142 11.85 3.91 4.34
N ASP A 143 12.48 4.81 3.60
CA ASP A 143 13.63 5.57 4.08
C ASP A 143 13.31 6.43 5.32
N ASN A 144 12.05 6.74 5.52
CA ASN A 144 11.60 7.54 6.65
C ASN A 144 10.95 6.74 7.80
N LEU A 145 10.87 5.43 7.69
CA LEU A 145 10.54 4.53 8.80
C LEU A 145 11.79 4.25 9.64
N LYS A 146 12.18 5.20 10.49
CA LYS A 146 13.52 5.22 11.14
C LYS A 146 13.79 4.06 12.11
N ASN A 147 12.75 3.39 12.60
CA ASN A 147 12.89 2.26 13.50
C ASN A 147 12.74 0.90 12.80
N LEU A 148 12.60 0.90 11.47
CA LEU A 148 12.36 -0.30 10.68
C LEU A 148 13.47 -1.34 10.88
N LYS A 149 13.08 -2.59 11.18
CA LYS A 149 13.97 -3.73 11.36
C LYS A 149 13.66 -4.88 10.42
N THR A 150 12.38 -5.04 10.05
CA THR A 150 11.92 -6.20 9.28
C THR A 150 10.96 -5.75 8.19
N ILE A 151 11.14 -6.27 6.98
CA ILE A 151 10.20 -6.11 5.87
C ILE A 151 9.60 -7.48 5.53
N VAL A 152 8.27 -7.53 5.47
CA VAL A 152 7.49 -8.69 5.04
C VAL A 152 6.89 -8.37 3.67
N ALA A 153 7.44 -8.95 2.62
CA ALA A 153 6.95 -8.77 1.26
C ALA A 153 5.82 -9.77 0.97
N LEU A 154 4.64 -9.27 0.66
CA LEU A 154 3.44 -10.05 0.35
C LEU A 154 3.34 -10.27 -1.17
N GLY A 155 4.17 -11.17 -1.70
CA GLY A 155 4.22 -11.54 -3.10
C GLY A 155 5.43 -11.00 -3.87
N LYS A 156 5.63 -11.54 -5.10
CA LYS A 156 6.84 -11.33 -5.88
C LYS A 156 7.12 -9.86 -6.21
N ILE A 157 6.14 -9.11 -6.70
CA ILE A 157 6.34 -7.69 -7.09
C ILE A 157 6.69 -6.83 -5.87
N ALA A 158 6.08 -7.12 -4.71
CA ALA A 158 6.44 -6.46 -3.46
C ALA A 158 7.88 -6.78 -3.06
N PHE A 159 8.29 -8.06 -3.17
CA PHE A 159 9.67 -8.49 -2.91
C PHE A 159 10.67 -7.81 -3.85
N ASP A 160 10.42 -7.84 -5.16
CA ASP A 160 11.28 -7.20 -6.16
C ASP A 160 11.45 -5.69 -5.90
N SER A 161 10.38 -5.02 -5.46
CA SER A 161 10.43 -3.60 -5.09
C SER A 161 11.27 -3.34 -3.84
N CYS A 162 11.20 -4.24 -2.85
CA CYS A 162 12.06 -4.17 -1.66
C CYS A 162 13.54 -4.43 -2.02
N VAL A 163 13.82 -5.41 -2.87
CA VAL A 163 15.19 -5.69 -3.36
C VAL A 163 15.74 -4.47 -4.11
N LEU A 164 14.94 -3.85 -4.99
CA LEU A 164 15.33 -2.63 -5.68
C LEU A 164 15.66 -1.49 -4.70
N PHE A 165 14.85 -1.32 -3.65
CA PHE A 165 15.12 -0.35 -2.59
C PHE A 165 16.49 -0.57 -1.94
N PHE A 166 16.82 -1.81 -1.56
CA PHE A 166 18.10 -2.14 -0.94
C PHE A 166 19.27 -2.00 -1.91
N LYS A 167 19.10 -2.37 -3.19
CA LYS A 167 20.12 -2.17 -4.22
C LYS A 167 20.48 -0.70 -4.40
N GLN A 168 19.48 0.19 -4.41
CA GLN A 168 19.71 1.63 -4.64
C GLN A 168 20.26 2.36 -3.42
N ASN A 169 19.85 1.98 -2.21
CA ASN A 169 20.17 2.77 -1.00
C ASN A 169 21.29 2.15 -0.16
N TYR A 170 21.59 0.84 -0.31
CA TYR A 170 22.52 0.12 0.59
C TYR A 170 23.55 -0.74 -0.14
N ASN A 171 23.74 -0.59 -1.45
CA ASN A 171 24.64 -1.41 -2.28
C ASN A 171 24.43 -2.92 -2.11
N TYR A 172 23.21 -3.33 -1.82
CA TYR A 172 22.85 -4.73 -1.62
C TYR A 172 23.07 -5.53 -2.90
N LYS A 173 23.85 -6.63 -2.78
CA LYS A 173 24.03 -7.63 -3.86
C LYS A 173 23.23 -8.87 -3.50
N GLU A 174 22.27 -9.22 -4.34
CA GLU A 174 21.51 -10.45 -4.21
C GLU A 174 22.45 -11.65 -4.41
N LYS A 175 22.50 -12.57 -3.45
CA LYS A 175 23.24 -13.84 -3.66
C LYS A 175 22.48 -14.64 -4.71
N GLN A 176 23.13 -14.95 -5.82
CA GLN A 176 22.61 -15.94 -6.77
C GLN A 176 22.61 -17.30 -6.06
N THR A 177 21.45 -17.87 -5.83
CA THR A 177 21.24 -19.25 -5.41
C THR A 177 21.03 -20.13 -6.62
#